data_2c9a5a4bbba636343ccf73aed1a7585d
#
_entry.id   2c9a5a4bbba636343ccf73aed1a7585d
#
_cell.length_a   1.000
_cell.length_b   1.000
_cell.length_c   1.000
_cell.angle_alpha   90.00
_cell.angle_beta   90.00
_cell.angle_gamma   90.00
#
_symmetry.space_group_name_H-M   'P 1'
#
loop_
_entity.id
_entity.type
_entity.pdbx_description
1 polymer ?
#
loop_
_entity_poly.entity_id
_entity_poly.type
_entity_poly.pdbx_seq_one_letter_code
_entity_poly.pdbx_strand_id
1 'polypeptide(L)'
;MSSDALPAPAPVTLREVALAAGVSVATASKALNGQGRMTAETRERIRETAQRLGFRPNSLAQSLLRKRSFTVGLLTNDTYGRFSLPLMAGVSDALVDAGVSVFLCNVEDDSRLGQLHVEAMLDKRVDGIIATGKRIDRHLPIDLSNLRIPVIYAFTQPDPGSVAFVSDDAG
;
A
#
# COMPACT_ATOMS: atom_id res chain seq x y z
N MET A 1 22.88 11.67 -29.86
CA MET A 1 22.47 12.86 -29.11
C MET A 1 22.25 12.43 -27.66
N SER A 2 23.30 12.61 -26.84
CA SER A 2 23.25 12.28 -25.42
C SER A 2 22.38 13.29 -24.70
N SER A 3 21.28 12.84 -24.15
CA SER A 3 20.41 13.62 -23.26
C SER A 3 21.17 13.78 -21.93
N ASP A 4 21.77 14.91 -21.73
CA ASP A 4 22.36 15.33 -20.46
C ASP A 4 21.24 15.72 -19.52
N ALA A 5 20.62 14.70 -18.90
CA ALA A 5 19.59 14.90 -17.89
C ALA A 5 20.28 15.47 -16.64
N LEU A 6 20.00 16.73 -16.32
CA LEU A 6 20.40 17.36 -15.06
C LEU A 6 20.11 16.41 -13.89
N PRO A 7 21.07 16.18 -12.98
CA PRO A 7 20.82 15.34 -11.82
C PRO A 7 19.66 15.92 -11.01
N ALA A 8 18.67 15.08 -10.69
CA ALA A 8 17.56 15.48 -9.85
C ALA A 8 18.11 16.04 -8.51
N PRO A 9 17.54 17.13 -7.98
CA PRO A 9 17.98 17.67 -6.70
C PRO A 9 17.89 16.60 -5.62
N ALA A 10 18.90 16.55 -4.76
CA ALA A 10 18.96 15.59 -3.67
C ALA A 10 17.70 15.73 -2.78
N PRO A 11 17.07 14.63 -2.35
CA PRO A 11 15.87 14.69 -1.53
C PRO A 11 16.18 15.36 -0.18
N VAL A 12 15.28 16.25 0.24
CA VAL A 12 15.38 16.93 1.54
C VAL A 12 15.41 15.88 2.68
N THR A 13 16.30 16.06 3.61
CA THR A 13 16.53 15.14 4.73
C THR A 13 15.76 15.57 5.99
N LEU A 14 15.49 14.62 6.88
CA LEU A 14 14.90 14.91 8.20
C LEU A 14 15.79 15.87 9.05
N ARG A 15 17.09 15.87 8.82
CA ARG A 15 18.04 16.76 9.49
C ARG A 15 17.82 18.22 9.07
N GLU A 16 17.56 18.46 7.81
CA GLU A 16 17.27 19.81 7.29
C GLU A 16 15.93 20.32 7.84
N VAL A 17 14.91 19.45 7.91
CA VAL A 17 13.64 19.81 8.56
C VAL A 17 13.83 20.17 10.02
N ALA A 18 14.58 19.36 10.77
CA ALA A 18 14.86 19.60 12.18
C ALA A 18 15.58 20.95 12.40
N LEU A 19 16.60 21.23 11.59
CA LEU A 19 17.34 22.49 11.62
C LEU A 19 16.43 23.68 11.33
N ALA A 20 15.64 23.62 10.27
CA ALA A 20 14.74 24.69 9.87
C ALA A 20 13.58 24.92 10.86
N ALA A 21 13.12 23.87 11.53
CA ALA A 21 12.11 23.96 12.59
C ALA A 21 12.67 24.30 13.98
N GLY A 22 13.98 24.42 14.15
CA GLY A 22 14.63 24.74 15.43
C GLY A 22 14.45 23.64 16.49
N VAL A 23 14.48 22.36 16.08
CA VAL A 23 14.30 21.20 16.99
C VAL A 23 15.37 20.14 16.74
N SER A 24 15.47 19.17 17.67
CA SER A 24 16.33 18.02 17.44
C SER A 24 15.75 17.10 16.33
N VAL A 25 16.61 16.33 15.66
CA VAL A 25 16.20 15.31 14.66
C VAL A 25 15.23 14.31 15.29
N ALA A 26 15.46 13.90 16.54
CA ALA A 26 14.57 13.00 17.26
C ALA A 26 13.18 13.62 17.50
N THR A 27 13.11 14.92 17.80
CA THR A 27 11.85 15.65 17.97
C THR A 27 11.10 15.78 16.64
N ALA A 28 11.81 16.15 15.57
CA ALA A 28 11.23 16.22 14.24
C ALA A 28 10.66 14.86 13.78
N SER A 29 11.42 13.78 13.97
CA SER A 29 10.98 12.41 13.68
C SER A 29 9.71 12.04 14.44
N LYS A 30 9.67 12.26 15.75
CA LYS A 30 8.49 11.97 16.58
C LYS A 30 7.27 12.79 16.14
N ALA A 31 7.46 14.08 15.85
CA ALA A 31 6.37 14.96 15.39
C ALA A 31 5.73 14.45 14.10
N LEU A 32 6.56 14.14 13.10
CA LEU A 32 6.11 13.68 11.79
C LEU A 32 5.48 12.28 11.82
N ASN A 33 5.89 11.43 12.78
CA ASN A 33 5.31 10.11 13.00
C ASN A 33 4.10 10.11 13.96
N GLY A 34 3.60 11.26 14.37
CA GLY A 34 2.47 11.35 15.31
C GLY A 34 2.81 10.94 16.75
N GLN A 35 4.08 10.75 17.08
CA GLN A 35 4.57 10.26 18.36
C GLN A 35 5.15 11.38 19.25
N GLY A 36 5.41 11.04 20.51
CA GLY A 36 6.07 11.92 21.47
C GLY A 36 5.13 12.96 22.10
N ARG A 37 5.48 13.37 23.32
CA ARG A 37 4.78 14.47 24.01
C ARG A 37 5.37 15.79 23.55
N MET A 38 4.55 16.60 22.89
CA MET A 38 4.85 17.96 22.44
C MET A 38 3.56 18.72 22.29
N THR A 39 3.61 20.05 22.29
CA THR A 39 2.44 20.89 22.05
C THR A 39 1.94 20.73 20.62
N ALA A 40 0.64 20.94 20.41
CA ALA A 40 0.04 20.93 19.08
C ALA A 40 0.72 21.93 18.14
N GLU A 41 1.01 23.12 18.66
CA GLU A 41 1.72 24.18 17.94
C GLU A 41 3.11 23.74 17.46
N THR A 42 3.91 23.10 18.33
CA THR A 42 5.23 22.59 17.94
C THR A 42 5.09 21.53 16.85
N ARG A 43 4.11 20.63 16.95
CA ARG A 43 3.86 19.59 15.98
C ARG A 43 3.49 20.18 14.62
N GLU A 44 2.60 21.17 14.61
CA GLU A 44 2.15 21.81 13.39
C GLU A 44 3.29 22.59 12.72
N ARG A 45 4.05 23.38 13.46
CA ARG A 45 5.23 24.07 12.93
C ARG A 45 6.23 23.13 12.24
N ILE A 46 6.45 21.94 12.80
CA ILE A 46 7.34 20.93 12.20
C ILE A 46 6.73 20.39 10.90
N ARG A 47 5.43 20.14 10.87
CA ARG A 47 4.72 19.66 9.67
C ARG A 47 4.75 20.69 8.54
N GLU A 48 4.42 21.93 8.84
CA GLU A 48 4.48 23.04 7.89
C GLU A 48 5.90 23.23 7.34
N THR A 49 6.91 23.14 8.21
CA THR A 49 8.32 23.24 7.78
C THR A 49 8.68 22.08 6.84
N ALA A 50 8.28 20.86 7.17
CA ALA A 50 8.52 19.68 6.32
C ALA A 50 7.84 19.84 4.95
N GLN A 51 6.58 20.29 4.94
CA GLN A 51 5.81 20.52 3.72
C GLN A 51 6.44 21.62 2.85
N ARG A 52 6.80 22.75 3.43
CA ARG A 52 7.46 23.86 2.73
C ARG A 52 8.79 23.48 2.11
N LEU A 53 9.55 22.61 2.77
CA LEU A 53 10.82 22.09 2.24
C LEU A 53 10.64 20.98 1.22
N GLY A 54 9.42 20.46 1.03
CA GLY A 54 9.16 19.30 0.19
C GLY A 54 9.72 17.99 0.77
N PHE A 55 9.88 17.91 2.10
CA PHE A 55 10.34 16.71 2.76
C PHE A 55 9.30 15.59 2.61
N ARG A 56 9.76 14.45 2.13
CA ARG A 56 8.97 13.22 2.13
C ARG A 56 9.64 12.20 3.04
N PRO A 57 8.92 11.71 4.08
CA PRO A 57 9.45 10.64 4.91
C PRO A 57 9.86 9.44 4.05
N ASN A 58 11.01 8.86 4.35
CA ASN A 58 11.43 7.64 3.67
C ASN A 58 10.50 6.48 4.06
N SER A 59 9.60 6.12 3.14
CA SER A 59 8.62 5.04 3.34
C SER A 59 9.28 3.69 3.63
N LEU A 60 10.45 3.42 3.04
CA LEU A 60 11.22 2.19 3.29
C LEU A 60 11.71 2.14 4.74
N ALA A 61 12.25 3.25 5.28
CA ALA A 61 12.68 3.32 6.66
C ALA A 61 11.49 3.19 7.64
N GLN A 62 10.35 3.80 7.30
CA GLN A 62 9.13 3.65 8.10
C GLN A 62 8.57 2.22 8.05
N SER A 63 8.59 1.58 6.89
CA SER A 63 8.15 0.19 6.71
C SER A 63 8.99 -0.77 7.53
N LEU A 64 10.32 -0.57 7.57
CA LEU A 64 11.23 -1.35 8.40
C LEU A 64 10.93 -1.21 9.89
N LEU A 65 10.70 0.01 10.38
CA LEU A 65 10.38 0.28 11.78
C LEU A 65 9.02 -0.26 12.20
N ARG A 66 8.03 -0.17 11.31
CA ARG A 66 6.64 -0.60 11.59
C ARG A 66 6.37 -2.05 11.17
N LYS A 67 7.30 -2.71 10.49
CA LYS A 67 7.15 -4.06 9.92
C LYS A 67 5.93 -4.18 9.00
N ARG A 68 5.57 -3.08 8.31
CA ARG A 68 4.42 -2.98 7.40
C ARG A 68 4.81 -2.15 6.18
N SER A 69 4.34 -2.57 5.01
CA SER A 69 4.59 -1.86 3.76
C SER A 69 3.59 -0.76 3.47
N PHE A 70 2.46 -0.76 4.16
CA PHE A 70 1.30 0.08 3.85
C PHE A 70 0.83 -0.10 2.40
N THR A 71 0.91 -1.34 1.94
CA THR A 71 0.46 -1.73 0.60
C THR A 71 -0.36 -3.01 0.70
N VAL A 72 -1.49 -3.02 0.05
CA VAL A 72 -2.34 -4.21 -0.13
C VAL A 72 -2.31 -4.60 -1.60
N GLY A 73 -2.12 -5.89 -1.87
CA GLY A 73 -2.27 -6.46 -3.21
C GLY A 73 -3.74 -6.65 -3.56
N LEU A 74 -4.15 -6.28 -4.76
CA LEU A 74 -5.43 -6.68 -5.34
C LEU A 74 -5.14 -7.59 -6.54
N LEU A 75 -5.48 -8.86 -6.41
CA LEU A 75 -5.27 -9.89 -7.43
C LEU A 75 -6.60 -10.21 -8.10
N THR A 76 -6.66 -10.11 -9.43
CA THR A 76 -7.91 -10.31 -10.19
C THR A 76 -7.68 -11.09 -11.47
N ASN A 77 -8.71 -11.78 -11.96
CA ASN A 77 -8.78 -12.28 -13.33
C ASN A 77 -9.80 -11.52 -14.20
N ASP A 78 -10.28 -10.38 -13.72
CA ASP A 78 -11.22 -9.51 -14.46
C ASP A 78 -10.46 -8.55 -15.38
N THR A 79 -10.07 -9.04 -16.55
CA THR A 79 -9.27 -8.33 -17.56
C THR A 79 -9.90 -6.98 -17.99
N TYR A 80 -11.21 -6.90 -18.01
CA TYR A 80 -11.93 -5.69 -18.44
C TYR A 80 -12.27 -4.74 -17.27
N GLY A 81 -11.95 -5.12 -16.04
CA GLY A 81 -12.15 -4.27 -14.88
C GLY A 81 -13.60 -4.03 -14.44
N ARG A 82 -14.56 -4.82 -14.92
CA ARG A 82 -16.00 -4.61 -14.63
C ARG A 82 -16.33 -4.73 -13.15
N PHE A 83 -15.67 -5.63 -12.46
CA PHE A 83 -15.85 -5.88 -11.02
C PHE A 83 -14.64 -5.39 -10.22
N SER A 84 -13.43 -5.58 -10.74
CA SER A 84 -12.20 -5.23 -10.03
C SER A 84 -11.99 -3.72 -9.89
N LEU A 85 -12.36 -2.89 -10.86
CA LEU A 85 -12.19 -1.45 -10.76
C LEU A 85 -13.10 -0.78 -9.71
N PRO A 86 -14.42 -1.08 -9.63
CA PRO A 86 -15.26 -0.59 -8.55
C PRO A 86 -14.78 -1.05 -7.16
N LEU A 87 -14.36 -2.33 -7.04
CA LEU A 87 -13.79 -2.84 -5.81
C LEU A 87 -12.51 -2.10 -5.44
N MET A 88 -11.58 -1.90 -6.39
CA MET A 88 -10.35 -1.15 -6.17
C MET A 88 -10.64 0.28 -5.71
N ALA A 89 -11.60 0.95 -6.30
CA ALA A 89 -12.01 2.30 -5.89
C ALA A 89 -12.49 2.30 -4.43
N GLY A 90 -13.43 1.41 -4.06
CA GLY A 90 -13.93 1.29 -2.70
C GLY A 90 -12.83 0.93 -1.68
N VAL A 91 -11.93 0.01 -2.02
CA VAL A 91 -10.78 -0.34 -1.17
C VAL A 91 -9.83 0.85 -1.01
N SER A 92 -9.55 1.58 -2.09
CA SER A 92 -8.69 2.76 -2.05
C SER A 92 -9.28 3.86 -1.17
N ASP A 93 -10.58 4.14 -1.30
CA ASP A 93 -11.28 5.12 -0.48
C ASP A 93 -11.29 4.73 1.01
N ALA A 94 -11.50 3.46 1.31
CA ALA A 94 -11.49 2.96 2.70
C ALA A 94 -10.09 2.99 3.34
N LEU A 95 -9.03 2.93 2.56
CA LEU A 95 -7.65 2.81 3.05
C LEU A 95 -6.83 4.11 2.94
N VAL A 96 -7.33 5.14 2.24
CA VAL A 96 -6.58 6.38 1.98
C VAL A 96 -6.16 7.08 3.26
N ASP A 97 -7.04 7.19 4.23
CA ASP A 97 -6.75 7.85 5.51
C ASP A 97 -5.74 7.08 6.37
N ALA A 98 -5.66 5.76 6.16
CA ALA A 98 -4.64 4.92 6.79
C ALA A 98 -3.28 4.98 6.07
N GLY A 99 -3.20 5.68 4.94
CA GLY A 99 -1.99 5.80 4.13
C GLY A 99 -1.60 4.49 3.44
N VAL A 100 -2.58 3.61 3.19
CA VAL A 100 -2.35 2.31 2.53
C VAL A 100 -2.63 2.44 1.04
N SER A 101 -1.69 1.95 0.23
CA SER A 101 -1.80 1.92 -1.23
C SER A 101 -2.31 0.57 -1.73
N VAL A 102 -2.98 0.56 -2.87
CA VAL A 102 -3.42 -0.67 -3.54
C VAL A 102 -2.52 -0.97 -4.74
N PHE A 103 -2.02 -2.19 -4.81
CA PHE A 103 -1.22 -2.71 -5.91
C PHE A 103 -2.03 -3.73 -6.70
N LEU A 104 -2.60 -3.32 -7.84
CA LEU A 104 -3.44 -4.16 -8.70
C LEU A 104 -2.58 -5.04 -9.62
N CYS A 105 -2.86 -6.34 -9.64
CA CYS A 105 -2.34 -7.30 -10.61
C CYS A 105 -3.47 -8.08 -11.26
N ASN A 106 -3.47 -8.15 -12.58
CA ASN A 106 -4.38 -9.00 -13.34
C ASN A 106 -3.67 -10.30 -13.73
N VAL A 107 -4.23 -11.43 -13.31
CA VAL A 107 -3.69 -12.76 -13.60
C VAL A 107 -4.34 -13.40 -14.82
N GLU A 108 -5.37 -12.75 -15.37
CA GLU A 108 -6.21 -13.35 -16.43
C GLU A 108 -6.70 -14.75 -15.97
N ASP A 109 -6.60 -15.74 -16.85
CA ASP A 109 -6.84 -17.15 -16.49
C ASP A 109 -5.54 -17.97 -16.64
N ASP A 110 -4.37 -17.35 -16.35
CA ASP A 110 -3.03 -17.92 -16.46
C ASP A 110 -2.39 -18.11 -15.06
N SER A 111 -2.26 -19.37 -14.65
CA SER A 111 -1.68 -19.74 -13.35
C SER A 111 -0.20 -19.33 -13.23
N ARG A 112 0.57 -19.34 -14.32
CA ARG A 112 1.97 -18.90 -14.31
C ARG A 112 2.08 -17.41 -14.07
N LEU A 113 1.24 -16.62 -14.75
CA LEU A 113 1.18 -15.19 -14.54
C LEU A 113 0.73 -14.87 -13.10
N GLY A 114 -0.25 -15.63 -12.61
CA GLY A 114 -0.69 -15.53 -11.21
C GLY A 114 0.43 -15.74 -10.21
N GLN A 115 1.24 -16.79 -10.40
CA GLN A 115 2.40 -17.08 -9.55
C GLN A 115 3.40 -15.91 -9.55
N LEU A 116 3.77 -15.41 -10.71
CA LEU A 116 4.71 -14.28 -10.84
C LEU A 116 4.19 -13.02 -10.14
N HIS A 117 2.89 -12.74 -10.22
CA HIS A 117 2.30 -11.59 -9.55
C HIS A 117 2.28 -11.74 -8.02
N VAL A 118 2.00 -12.95 -7.52
CA VAL A 118 2.06 -13.21 -6.08
C VAL A 118 3.49 -13.07 -5.58
N GLU A 119 4.48 -13.62 -6.26
CA GLU A 119 5.90 -13.45 -5.92
C GLU A 119 6.28 -11.97 -5.88
N ALA A 120 5.89 -11.19 -6.90
CA ALA A 120 6.12 -9.75 -6.92
C ALA A 120 5.45 -9.00 -5.74
N MET A 121 4.26 -9.41 -5.32
CA MET A 121 3.58 -8.88 -4.13
C MET A 121 4.34 -9.22 -2.85
N LEU A 122 4.81 -10.47 -2.71
CA LEU A 122 5.59 -10.92 -1.55
C LEU A 122 6.94 -10.21 -1.47
N ASP A 123 7.62 -10.01 -2.60
CA ASP A 123 8.88 -9.25 -2.67
C ASP A 123 8.70 -7.79 -2.25
N LYS A 124 7.57 -7.20 -2.59
CA LYS A 124 7.18 -5.85 -2.14
C LYS A 124 6.67 -5.83 -0.69
N ARG A 125 6.55 -7.01 -0.05
CA ARG A 125 6.08 -7.18 1.32
C ARG A 125 4.70 -6.58 1.55
N VAL A 126 3.77 -6.81 0.61
CA VAL A 126 2.39 -6.34 0.83
C VAL A 126 1.85 -6.86 2.16
N ASP A 127 1.05 -6.04 2.83
CA ASP A 127 0.51 -6.34 4.17
C ASP A 127 -0.62 -7.39 4.12
N GLY A 128 -1.19 -7.60 2.93
CA GLY A 128 -2.22 -8.61 2.65
C GLY A 128 -2.61 -8.60 1.18
N ILE A 129 -3.42 -9.57 0.78
CA ILE A 129 -3.94 -9.70 -0.59
C ILE A 129 -5.47 -9.74 -0.56
N ILE A 130 -6.11 -9.01 -1.44
CA ILE A 130 -7.51 -9.13 -1.80
C ILE A 130 -7.55 -9.87 -3.14
N ALA A 131 -8.13 -11.07 -3.13
CA ALA A 131 -8.33 -11.88 -4.31
C ALA A 131 -9.76 -11.66 -4.82
N THR A 132 -9.92 -11.27 -6.09
CA THR A 132 -11.23 -11.02 -6.68
C THR A 132 -11.33 -11.62 -8.07
N GLY A 133 -12.53 -12.06 -8.45
CA GLY A 133 -12.77 -12.74 -9.72
C GLY A 133 -13.97 -12.21 -10.48
N LYS A 134 -14.15 -12.72 -11.71
CA LYS A 134 -15.32 -12.47 -12.55
C LYS A 134 -16.57 -13.22 -12.07
N ARG A 135 -16.39 -14.26 -11.26
CA ARG A 135 -17.44 -15.22 -10.91
C ARG A 135 -17.25 -15.75 -9.49
N ILE A 136 -18.32 -15.69 -8.73
CA ILE A 136 -18.36 -16.15 -7.33
C ILE A 136 -18.23 -17.68 -7.18
N ASP A 137 -18.51 -18.43 -8.25
CA ASP A 137 -18.52 -19.89 -8.30
C ASP A 137 -17.21 -20.48 -8.86
N ARG A 138 -16.18 -19.67 -9.06
CA ARG A 138 -14.88 -20.11 -9.57
C ARG A 138 -13.72 -19.59 -8.74
N HIS A 139 -12.72 -20.44 -8.58
CA HIS A 139 -11.43 -20.04 -8.02
C HIS A 139 -10.62 -19.19 -9.02
N LEU A 140 -9.73 -18.37 -8.49
CA LEU A 140 -8.63 -17.85 -9.29
C LEU A 140 -7.71 -19.00 -9.73
N PRO A 141 -6.98 -18.84 -10.84
CA PRO A 141 -6.10 -19.89 -11.36
C PRO A 141 -4.80 -20.03 -10.55
N ILE A 142 -4.85 -19.79 -9.25
CA ILE A 142 -3.70 -19.80 -8.34
C ILE A 142 -4.16 -20.18 -6.93
N ASP A 143 -3.36 -20.99 -6.26
CA ASP A 143 -3.55 -21.36 -4.86
C ASP A 143 -2.87 -20.32 -3.94
N LEU A 144 -3.65 -19.67 -3.08
CA LEU A 144 -3.19 -18.70 -2.10
C LEU A 144 -3.23 -19.22 -0.66
N SER A 145 -3.65 -20.48 -0.45
CA SER A 145 -3.85 -21.08 0.87
C SER A 145 -2.60 -21.17 1.73
N ASN A 146 -1.44 -21.29 1.08
CA ASN A 146 -0.14 -21.46 1.76
C ASN A 146 0.59 -20.13 2.07
N LEU A 147 -0.03 -19.00 1.79
CA LEU A 147 0.58 -17.70 2.06
C LEU A 147 0.57 -17.39 3.56
N ARG A 148 1.67 -16.79 4.05
CA ARG A 148 1.82 -16.38 5.45
C ARG A 148 1.30 -14.97 5.73
N ILE A 149 0.64 -14.35 4.75
CA ILE A 149 0.02 -13.03 4.88
C ILE A 149 -1.49 -13.19 4.78
N PRO A 150 -2.28 -12.26 5.35
CA PRO A 150 -3.74 -12.31 5.24
C PRO A 150 -4.21 -12.29 3.78
N VAL A 151 -5.14 -13.17 3.44
CA VAL A 151 -5.82 -13.19 2.14
C VAL A 151 -7.32 -13.09 2.38
N ILE A 152 -7.97 -12.19 1.65
CA ILE A 152 -9.42 -11.99 1.65
C ILE A 152 -9.93 -12.24 0.24
N TYR A 153 -10.99 -13.00 0.12
CA TYR A 153 -11.64 -13.29 -1.17
C TYR A 153 -12.92 -12.46 -1.32
N ALA A 154 -13.07 -11.81 -2.47
CA ALA A 154 -14.24 -11.02 -2.83
C ALA A 154 -14.69 -11.38 -4.25
N PHE A 155 -15.96 -11.73 -4.45
CA PHE A 155 -16.54 -12.10 -5.76
C PHE A 155 -15.82 -13.25 -6.48
N THR A 156 -15.22 -14.16 -5.71
CA THR A 156 -14.58 -15.37 -6.22
C THR A 156 -14.68 -16.48 -5.19
N GLN A 157 -14.59 -17.73 -5.61
CA GLN A 157 -14.60 -18.86 -4.67
C GLN A 157 -13.33 -18.84 -3.84
N PRO A 158 -13.43 -18.88 -2.49
CA PRO A 158 -12.25 -18.88 -1.62
C PRO A 158 -11.59 -20.26 -1.56
N ASP A 159 -10.30 -20.26 -1.25
CA ASP A 159 -9.61 -21.49 -0.86
C ASP A 159 -10.13 -22.01 0.49
N PRO A 160 -10.09 -23.31 0.76
CA PRO A 160 -10.58 -23.89 2.00
C PRO A 160 -9.95 -23.25 3.25
N GLY A 161 -10.81 -22.86 4.21
CA GLY A 161 -10.36 -22.23 5.46
C GLY A 161 -10.04 -20.74 5.40
N SER A 162 -10.24 -20.10 4.25
CA SER A 162 -9.98 -18.68 4.03
C SER A 162 -11.17 -17.81 4.42
N VAL A 163 -10.92 -16.52 4.67
CA VAL A 163 -11.95 -15.51 4.88
C VAL A 163 -12.49 -15.03 3.53
N ALA A 164 -13.78 -15.16 3.30
CA ALA A 164 -14.44 -14.70 2.09
C ALA A 164 -15.48 -13.64 2.40
N PHE A 165 -15.53 -12.62 1.55
CA PHE A 165 -16.67 -11.70 1.46
C PHE A 165 -17.39 -11.99 0.15
N VAL A 166 -18.57 -12.59 0.25
CA VAL A 166 -19.52 -12.64 -0.85
C VAL A 166 -20.45 -11.47 -0.62
N SER A 167 -20.50 -10.49 -1.52
CA SER A 167 -21.58 -9.52 -1.47
C SER A 167 -22.84 -10.28 -1.87
N ASP A 168 -23.77 -10.32 -0.98
CA ASP A 168 -25.12 -10.78 -1.26
C ASP A 168 -25.79 -9.64 -2.03
N ASP A 169 -25.62 -9.63 -3.35
CA ASP A 169 -26.33 -8.72 -4.24
C ASP A 169 -27.72 -9.31 -4.53
N ALA A 170 -28.46 -9.56 -3.46
CA ALA A 170 -29.88 -9.85 -3.49
C ALA A 170 -30.65 -8.54 -3.24
N GLY A 171 -30.64 -7.68 -4.26
CA GLY A 171 -31.34 -6.43 -4.29
C GLY A 171 -31.79 -6.08 -5.67
#